data_7e1772b752dc643b7fdfa5359d669610
#
_entry.id   7e1772b752dc643b7fdfa5359d669610
#
_cell.length_a   1.000
_cell.length_b   1.000
_cell.length_c   1.000
_cell.angle_alpha   90.00
_cell.angle_beta   90.00
_cell.angle_gamma   90.00
#
_symmetry.space_group_name_H-M   'P 1'
#
loop_
_entity.id
_entity.type
_entity.pdbx_description
1 polymer ?
#
loop_
_entity_poly.entity_id
_entity_poly.type
_entity_poly.pdbx_seq_one_letter_code
_entity_poly.pdbx_strand_id
1 'polypeptide(L)'
;WKLYQKAGQKPWTAFIPICNAIVLFKILNRPWYWIFFIFLPVINCVMFPVIWVETARSFGKNKTTDTVIAVLSLGFYSYYLNYIADVQHLKDRAREPKSSLGQFVNSVLFAIVVASTVHIYFMQPFVIPSSSLEKSLLVGDFLIVSKMHYGARIPMTTLSLPMVHDTIPFANKKSYLFNDKIEEQSSSWLNKFQLPYLRIPGWEKVKRNE
;
A
#
# COMPACT_ATOMS: atom_id res chain seq x y z
N TRP A 1 8.58 3.26 21.13
CA TRP A 1 8.52 3.08 22.56
C TRP A 1 8.02 4.33 23.30
N LYS A 2 8.77 5.44 23.30
CA LYS A 2 8.39 6.67 24.01
C LYS A 2 7.10 7.31 23.48
N LEU A 3 6.84 7.26 22.17
CA LEU A 3 5.58 7.75 21.58
C LEU A 3 4.36 6.98 22.13
N TYR A 4 4.50 5.67 22.38
CA TYR A 4 3.44 4.86 22.98
C TYR A 4 3.17 5.26 24.42
N GLN A 5 4.21 5.54 25.20
CA GLN A 5 4.08 6.09 26.56
C GLN A 5 3.39 7.44 26.55
N LYS A 6 3.82 8.36 25.66
CA LYS A 6 3.19 9.68 25.48
C LYS A 6 1.71 9.58 25.07
N ALA A 7 1.32 8.51 24.39
CA ALA A 7 -0.07 8.22 24.03
C ALA A 7 -0.84 7.41 25.10
N GLY A 8 -0.23 7.15 26.27
CA GLY A 8 -0.86 6.39 27.35
C GLY A 8 -1.05 4.89 27.06
N GLN A 9 -0.26 4.35 26.11
CA GLN A 9 -0.28 2.93 25.77
C GLN A 9 0.91 2.19 26.41
N LYS A 10 0.76 0.87 26.59
CA LYS A 10 1.83 0.04 27.17
C LYS A 10 3.03 -0.01 26.22
N PRO A 11 4.24 0.41 26.63
CA PRO A 11 5.39 0.54 25.74
C PRO A 11 5.85 -0.77 25.10
N TRP A 12 5.70 -1.90 25.79
CA TRP A 12 6.13 -3.21 25.29
C TRP A 12 5.36 -3.66 24.04
N THR A 13 4.13 -3.13 23.82
CA THR A 13 3.35 -3.44 22.62
C THR A 13 4.02 -2.98 21.32
N ALA A 14 4.96 -2.04 21.41
CA ALA A 14 5.76 -1.60 20.26
C ALA A 14 6.71 -2.66 19.72
N PHE A 15 7.05 -3.71 20.49
CA PHE A 15 7.98 -4.76 20.07
C PHE A 15 7.32 -5.94 19.35
N ILE A 16 6.03 -6.16 19.56
CA ILE A 16 5.31 -7.25 18.93
C ILE A 16 4.67 -6.74 17.62
N PRO A 17 5.07 -7.23 16.43
CA PRO A 17 4.72 -6.61 15.15
C PRO A 17 3.21 -6.38 14.96
N ILE A 18 2.37 -7.39 15.17
CA ILE A 18 0.91 -7.29 15.00
C ILE A 18 0.29 -6.40 16.08
N CYS A 19 0.70 -6.57 17.35
CA CYS A 19 0.23 -5.72 18.44
C CYS A 19 0.65 -4.26 18.25
N ASN A 20 1.88 -4.04 17.75
CA ASN A 20 2.36 -2.72 17.39
C ASN A 20 1.43 -2.05 16.38
N ALA A 21 1.09 -2.72 15.29
CA ALA A 21 0.22 -2.16 14.26
C ALA A 21 -1.19 -1.83 14.82
N ILE A 22 -1.80 -2.73 15.59
CA ILE A 22 -3.12 -2.52 16.20
C ILE A 22 -3.10 -1.31 17.15
N VAL A 23 -2.10 -1.27 18.05
CA VAL A 23 -1.97 -0.18 19.02
C VAL A 23 -1.62 1.14 18.33
N LEU A 24 -0.80 1.11 17.27
CA LEU A 24 -0.51 2.29 16.47
C LEU A 24 -1.80 2.87 15.87
N PHE A 25 -2.65 2.06 15.23
CA PHE A 25 -3.92 2.55 14.69
C PHE A 25 -4.86 3.09 15.76
N LYS A 26 -4.86 2.50 16.95
CA LYS A 26 -5.58 3.05 18.09
C LYS A 26 -5.05 4.44 18.50
N ILE A 27 -3.73 4.62 18.52
CA ILE A 27 -3.10 5.93 18.78
C ILE A 27 -3.47 6.95 17.70
N LEU A 28 -3.49 6.52 16.44
CA LEU A 28 -3.84 7.36 15.29
C LEU A 28 -5.36 7.63 15.18
N ASN A 29 -6.18 7.04 16.05
CA ASN A 29 -7.65 7.08 15.98
C ASN A 29 -8.18 6.59 14.62
N ARG A 30 -7.54 5.54 14.06
CA ARG A 30 -7.90 4.89 12.79
C ARG A 30 -8.45 3.48 13.04
N PRO A 31 -9.30 2.96 12.15
CA PRO A 31 -9.90 1.65 12.34
C PRO A 31 -8.85 0.53 12.24
N TRP A 32 -9.06 -0.53 13.01
CA TRP A 32 -8.14 -1.66 13.11
C TRP A 32 -7.91 -2.41 11.78
N TYR A 33 -8.90 -2.41 10.87
CA TYR A 33 -8.78 -3.09 9.58
C TYR A 33 -7.73 -2.46 8.64
N TRP A 34 -7.18 -1.28 8.95
CA TRP A 34 -6.05 -0.70 8.22
C TRP A 34 -4.81 -1.60 8.28
N ILE A 35 -4.75 -2.52 9.25
CA ILE A 35 -3.68 -3.49 9.36
C ILE A 35 -3.58 -4.36 8.11
N PHE A 36 -4.71 -4.74 7.50
CA PHE A 36 -4.70 -5.53 6.28
C PHE A 36 -3.97 -4.81 5.13
N PHE A 37 -4.20 -3.51 4.98
CA PHE A 37 -3.58 -2.72 3.91
C PHE A 37 -2.06 -2.58 4.07
N ILE A 38 -1.51 -2.67 5.27
CA ILE A 38 -0.06 -2.67 5.49
C ILE A 38 0.57 -3.97 4.98
N PHE A 39 -0.12 -5.09 5.16
CA PHE A 39 0.40 -6.40 4.74
C PHE A 39 0.14 -6.72 3.27
N LEU A 40 -0.72 -5.97 2.59
CA LEU A 40 -0.97 -6.16 1.16
C LEU A 40 0.15 -5.52 0.33
N PRO A 41 0.90 -6.32 -0.48
CA PRO A 41 1.92 -5.80 -1.38
C PRO A 41 1.34 -4.74 -2.32
N VAL A 42 2.18 -3.80 -2.75
CA VAL A 42 1.83 -2.62 -3.57
C VAL A 42 1.02 -1.57 -2.79
N ILE A 43 -0.03 -1.97 -2.06
CA ILE A 43 -0.86 -1.05 -1.27
C ILE A 43 -0.08 -0.48 -0.09
N ASN A 44 0.79 -1.28 0.52
CA ASN A 44 1.68 -0.85 1.59
C ASN A 44 2.56 0.35 1.18
N CYS A 45 2.94 0.48 -0.10
CA CYS A 45 3.72 1.62 -0.59
C CYS A 45 3.00 2.96 -0.42
N VAL A 46 1.66 2.96 -0.45
CA VAL A 46 0.84 4.14 -0.17
C VAL A 46 0.57 4.27 1.32
N MET A 47 0.31 3.15 2.00
CA MET A 47 -0.09 3.16 3.40
C MET A 47 1.02 3.61 4.34
N PHE A 48 2.29 3.25 4.10
CA PHE A 48 3.39 3.68 4.94
C PHE A 48 3.54 5.21 5.00
N PRO A 49 3.64 5.95 3.88
CA PRO A 49 3.65 7.41 3.90
C PRO A 49 2.44 8.00 4.64
N VAL A 50 1.25 7.47 4.44
CA VAL A 50 0.04 7.91 5.15
C VAL A 50 0.20 7.74 6.66
N ILE A 51 0.68 6.58 7.12
CA ILE A 51 0.90 6.31 8.54
C ILE A 51 1.96 7.23 9.14
N TRP A 52 3.05 7.53 8.44
CA TRP A 52 4.08 8.46 8.93
C TRP A 52 3.53 9.86 9.13
N VAL A 53 2.77 10.36 8.16
CA VAL A 53 2.10 11.67 8.24
C VAL A 53 1.07 11.70 9.38
N GLU A 54 0.24 10.65 9.47
CA GLU A 54 -0.77 10.53 10.53
C GLU A 54 -0.11 10.46 11.92
N THR A 55 1.02 9.77 12.04
CA THR A 55 1.81 9.74 13.28
C THR A 55 2.29 11.14 13.66
N ALA A 56 2.90 11.86 12.75
CA ALA A 56 3.36 13.23 12.99
C ALA A 56 2.20 14.14 13.45
N ARG A 57 1.08 14.08 12.75
CA ARG A 57 -0.13 14.86 13.08
C ARG A 57 -0.74 14.51 14.43
N SER A 58 -0.73 13.22 14.80
CA SER A 58 -1.25 12.76 16.11
C SER A 58 -0.43 13.28 17.29
N PHE A 59 0.81 13.71 17.03
CA PHE A 59 1.70 14.34 18.01
C PHE A 59 1.86 15.85 17.79
N GLY A 60 0.88 16.51 17.18
CA GLY A 60 0.80 17.97 17.08
C GLY A 60 1.60 18.59 15.93
N LYS A 61 2.27 17.80 15.09
CA LYS A 61 3.03 18.29 13.92
C LYS A 61 2.13 18.38 12.70
N ASN A 62 1.45 19.51 12.55
CA ASN A 62 0.40 19.71 11.53
C ASN A 62 0.84 20.61 10.36
N LYS A 63 2.06 21.14 10.36
CA LYS A 63 2.56 22.01 9.28
C LYS A 63 2.81 21.20 8.00
N THR A 64 2.69 21.86 6.86
CA THR A 64 3.02 21.27 5.55
C THR A 64 4.46 20.77 5.50
N THR A 65 5.38 21.52 6.12
CA THR A 65 6.79 21.12 6.26
C THR A 65 6.94 19.79 7.00
N ASP A 66 6.21 19.58 8.11
CA ASP A 66 6.24 18.31 8.86
C ASP A 66 5.72 17.14 8.01
N THR A 67 4.68 17.39 7.21
CA THR A 67 4.14 16.40 6.27
C THR A 67 5.17 16.01 5.22
N VAL A 68 5.83 16.99 4.60
CA VAL A 68 6.87 16.75 3.58
C VAL A 68 8.06 15.99 4.18
N ILE A 69 8.53 16.42 5.35
CA ILE A 69 9.64 15.77 6.04
C ILE A 69 9.27 14.33 6.43
N ALA A 70 8.06 14.08 6.93
CA ALA A 70 7.61 12.75 7.31
C ALA A 70 7.62 11.77 6.13
N VAL A 71 7.25 12.23 4.92
CA VAL A 71 7.26 11.41 3.71
C VAL A 71 8.68 11.24 3.17
N LEU A 72 9.43 12.34 2.99
CA LEU A 72 10.78 12.30 2.40
C LEU A 72 11.80 11.57 3.28
N SER A 73 11.63 11.60 4.59
CA SER A 73 12.49 10.86 5.53
C SER A 73 12.20 9.35 5.55
N LEU A 74 11.27 8.82 4.74
CA LEU A 74 10.89 7.41 4.72
C LEU A 74 10.57 6.85 6.13
N GLY A 75 9.93 7.68 6.98
CA GLY A 75 9.54 7.34 8.34
C GLY A 75 10.57 7.64 9.42
N PHE A 76 11.83 8.00 9.07
CA PHE A 76 12.85 8.37 10.07
C PHE A 76 12.45 9.59 10.91
N TYR A 77 11.58 10.45 10.42
CA TYR A 77 11.00 11.55 11.20
C TYR A 77 10.30 11.06 12.48
N SER A 78 9.77 9.84 12.48
CA SER A 78 9.17 9.23 13.67
C SER A 78 10.20 8.99 14.79
N TYR A 79 11.47 8.74 14.46
CA TYR A 79 12.56 8.66 15.46
C TYR A 79 12.82 10.01 16.11
N TYR A 80 12.86 11.07 15.32
CA TYR A 80 12.98 12.43 15.85
C TYR A 80 11.83 12.74 16.82
N LEU A 81 10.59 12.43 16.45
CA LEU A 81 9.42 12.62 17.32
C LEU A 81 9.48 11.75 18.58
N ASN A 82 10.04 10.55 18.48
CA ASN A 82 10.09 9.60 19.57
C ASN A 82 11.13 9.95 20.64
N TYR A 83 12.29 10.46 20.24
CA TYR A 83 13.45 10.61 21.12
C TYR A 83 13.84 12.06 21.41
N ILE A 84 13.69 12.96 20.45
CA ILE A 84 14.22 14.32 20.49
C ILE A 84 13.11 15.35 20.75
N ALA A 85 12.02 15.25 19.99
CA ALA A 85 10.95 16.25 20.09
C ALA A 85 10.13 16.13 21.37
N ASP A 86 9.88 17.25 22.02
CA ASP A 86 8.89 17.31 23.09
C ASP A 86 7.50 17.48 22.47
N VAL A 87 6.81 16.37 22.32
CA VAL A 87 5.49 16.28 21.68
C VAL A 87 4.50 15.59 22.61
N GLN A 88 3.23 16.02 22.53
CA GLN A 88 2.12 15.44 23.28
C GLN A 88 1.13 14.80 22.31
N HIS A 89 0.50 13.72 22.75
CA HIS A 89 -0.51 13.04 21.96
C HIS A 89 -1.83 13.79 21.99
N LEU A 90 -2.39 14.07 20.82
CA LEU A 90 -3.69 14.73 20.65
C LEU A 90 -4.79 13.68 20.47
N LYS A 91 -5.54 13.36 21.53
CA LYS A 91 -6.61 12.34 21.50
C LYS A 91 -7.76 12.72 20.56
N ASP A 92 -8.18 14.00 20.58
CA ASP A 92 -9.35 14.51 19.84
C ASP A 92 -8.94 15.28 18.59
N ARG A 93 -8.03 14.72 17.82
CA ARG A 93 -7.59 15.32 16.57
C ARG A 93 -8.66 15.17 15.47
N ALA A 94 -8.91 16.25 14.74
CA ALA A 94 -9.69 16.18 13.49
C ALA A 94 -9.06 15.20 12.53
N ARG A 95 -9.85 14.21 12.04
CA ARG A 95 -9.37 13.17 11.12
C ARG A 95 -9.16 13.69 9.71
N GLU A 96 -9.90 14.73 9.35
CA GLU A 96 -9.86 15.32 8.01
C GLU A 96 -8.92 16.52 7.96
N PRO A 97 -8.20 16.71 6.84
CA PRO A 97 -7.42 17.90 6.62
C PRO A 97 -8.32 19.15 6.56
N LYS A 98 -7.87 20.24 7.18
CA LYS A 98 -8.62 21.51 7.15
C LYS A 98 -8.52 22.24 5.82
N SER A 99 -7.44 22.03 5.05
CA SER A 99 -7.22 22.70 3.77
C SER A 99 -7.90 21.94 2.62
N SER A 100 -8.43 22.69 1.64
CA SER A 100 -9.05 22.13 0.43
C SER A 100 -8.07 21.20 -0.34
N LEU A 101 -6.82 21.63 -0.50
CA LEU A 101 -5.78 20.80 -1.12
C LEU A 101 -5.55 19.50 -0.33
N GLY A 102 -5.52 19.57 0.99
CA GLY A 102 -5.37 18.39 1.84
C GLY A 102 -6.54 17.42 1.72
N GLN A 103 -7.76 17.92 1.60
CA GLN A 103 -8.95 17.10 1.37
C GLN A 103 -8.90 16.42 0.00
N PHE A 104 -8.50 17.14 -1.04
CA PHE A 104 -8.31 16.60 -2.38
C PHE A 104 -7.27 15.46 -2.37
N VAL A 105 -6.08 15.70 -1.80
CA VAL A 105 -5.03 14.68 -1.69
C VAL A 105 -5.52 13.45 -0.91
N ASN A 106 -6.24 13.65 0.18
CA ASN A 106 -6.81 12.55 0.97
C ASN A 106 -7.80 11.71 0.15
N SER A 107 -8.66 12.36 -0.64
CA SER A 107 -9.62 11.68 -1.53
C SER A 107 -8.93 10.90 -2.64
N VAL A 108 -7.89 11.47 -3.24
CA VAL A 108 -7.08 10.79 -4.27
C VAL A 108 -6.35 9.57 -3.68
N LEU A 109 -5.73 9.70 -2.52
CA LEU A 109 -5.06 8.57 -1.84
C LEU A 109 -6.06 7.46 -1.49
N PHE A 110 -7.24 7.82 -0.99
CA PHE A 110 -8.30 6.85 -0.73
C PHE A 110 -8.72 6.12 -2.00
N ALA A 111 -8.96 6.85 -3.09
CA ALA A 111 -9.32 6.28 -4.38
C ALA A 111 -8.24 5.32 -4.91
N ILE A 112 -6.95 5.68 -4.81
CA ILE A 112 -5.82 4.84 -5.21
C ILE A 112 -5.80 3.55 -4.40
N VAL A 113 -5.95 3.62 -3.07
CA VAL A 113 -5.95 2.43 -2.21
C VAL A 113 -7.11 1.50 -2.56
N VAL A 114 -8.31 2.04 -2.70
CA VAL A 114 -9.50 1.24 -3.03
C VAL A 114 -9.37 0.63 -4.44
N ALA A 115 -9.06 1.46 -5.44
CA ALA A 115 -8.92 1.00 -6.81
C ALA A 115 -7.82 -0.07 -6.95
N SER A 116 -6.64 0.14 -6.36
CA SER A 116 -5.55 -0.83 -6.38
C SER A 116 -5.95 -2.13 -5.70
N THR A 117 -6.66 -2.06 -4.57
CA THR A 117 -7.14 -3.25 -3.86
C THR A 117 -8.11 -4.05 -4.75
N VAL A 118 -9.07 -3.38 -5.37
CA VAL A 118 -10.04 -4.02 -6.27
C VAL A 118 -9.32 -4.64 -7.48
N HIS A 119 -8.46 -3.88 -8.15
CA HIS A 119 -7.74 -4.36 -9.34
C HIS A 119 -6.80 -5.54 -9.06
N ILE A 120 -6.09 -5.51 -7.94
CA ILE A 120 -5.09 -6.56 -7.64
C ILE A 120 -5.77 -7.83 -7.11
N TYR A 121 -6.77 -7.70 -6.26
CA TYR A 121 -7.29 -8.84 -5.48
C TYR A 121 -8.69 -9.33 -5.87
N PHE A 122 -9.53 -8.47 -6.45
CA PHE A 122 -10.92 -8.81 -6.76
C PHE A 122 -11.20 -8.97 -8.24
N MET A 123 -11.03 -7.93 -9.02
CA MET A 123 -11.36 -7.94 -10.45
C MET A 123 -10.48 -6.97 -11.22
N GLN A 124 -10.18 -7.32 -12.46
CA GLN A 124 -9.36 -6.50 -13.34
C GLN A 124 -9.96 -6.44 -14.74
N PRO A 125 -10.15 -5.22 -15.30
CA PRO A 125 -10.54 -5.07 -16.68
C PRO A 125 -9.36 -5.36 -17.62
N PHE A 126 -9.63 -6.05 -18.72
CA PHE A 126 -8.71 -6.29 -19.82
C PHE A 126 -9.37 -5.94 -21.13
N VAL A 127 -8.57 -5.60 -22.13
CA VAL A 127 -8.99 -5.42 -23.51
C VAL A 127 -8.40 -6.56 -24.31
N ILE A 128 -9.16 -7.15 -25.23
CA ILE A 128 -8.69 -8.22 -26.11
C ILE A 128 -7.78 -7.63 -27.17
N PRO A 129 -6.47 -7.94 -27.18
CA PRO A 129 -5.51 -7.30 -28.08
C PRO A 129 -5.36 -8.04 -29.43
N SER A 130 -5.82 -9.28 -29.54
CA SER A 130 -5.55 -10.13 -30.69
C SER A 130 -6.75 -10.98 -31.07
N SER A 131 -6.81 -11.41 -32.35
CA SER A 131 -7.89 -12.22 -32.94
C SER A 131 -7.84 -13.72 -32.58
N SER A 132 -6.95 -14.16 -31.72
CA SER A 132 -6.81 -15.59 -31.36
C SER A 132 -8.07 -16.22 -30.77
N LEU A 133 -9.00 -15.40 -30.21
CA LEU A 133 -10.29 -15.82 -29.66
C LEU A 133 -11.49 -15.31 -30.46
N GLU A 134 -11.31 -14.98 -31.74
CA GLU A 134 -12.28 -14.27 -32.59
C GLU A 134 -13.65 -14.96 -32.70
N LYS A 135 -13.72 -16.28 -32.49
CA LYS A 135 -14.99 -17.03 -32.48
C LYS A 135 -15.81 -16.76 -31.22
N SER A 136 -15.22 -16.28 -30.14
CA SER A 136 -15.86 -16.04 -28.85
C SER A 136 -15.79 -14.58 -28.41
N LEU A 137 -14.69 -13.89 -28.75
CA LEU A 137 -14.38 -12.54 -28.30
C LEU A 137 -13.74 -11.79 -29.48
N LEU A 138 -14.18 -10.56 -29.71
CA LEU A 138 -13.65 -9.70 -30.77
C LEU A 138 -12.47 -8.87 -30.26
N VAL A 139 -11.57 -8.50 -31.19
CA VAL A 139 -10.48 -7.55 -30.88
C VAL A 139 -11.10 -6.22 -30.47
N GLY A 140 -10.68 -5.70 -29.32
CA GLY A 140 -11.22 -4.47 -28.73
C GLY A 140 -12.32 -4.70 -27.69
N ASP A 141 -12.83 -5.92 -27.49
CA ASP A 141 -13.78 -6.22 -26.42
C ASP A 141 -13.17 -6.00 -25.05
N PHE A 142 -13.99 -5.50 -24.12
CA PHE A 142 -13.63 -5.30 -22.72
C PHE A 142 -14.12 -6.48 -21.89
N LEU A 143 -13.21 -7.06 -21.12
CA LEU A 143 -13.49 -8.15 -20.20
C LEU A 143 -13.22 -7.71 -18.76
N ILE A 144 -14.10 -8.07 -17.85
CA ILE A 144 -13.84 -7.96 -16.41
C ILE A 144 -13.53 -9.36 -15.90
N VAL A 145 -12.27 -9.61 -15.57
CA VAL A 145 -11.81 -10.89 -15.03
C VAL A 145 -11.94 -10.90 -13.52
N SER A 146 -12.78 -11.79 -13.01
CA SER A 146 -12.88 -12.06 -11.57
C SER A 146 -11.69 -12.88 -11.09
N LYS A 147 -11.03 -12.41 -10.05
CA LYS A 147 -9.90 -13.12 -9.42
C LYS A 147 -10.34 -14.01 -8.26
N MET A 148 -11.63 -13.94 -7.88
CA MET A 148 -12.16 -14.67 -6.73
C MET A 148 -12.42 -16.15 -7.04
N HIS A 149 -12.81 -16.49 -8.27
CA HIS A 149 -13.15 -17.87 -8.64
C HIS A 149 -11.97 -18.82 -8.42
N TYR A 150 -10.84 -18.54 -9.06
CA TYR A 150 -9.63 -19.37 -8.96
C TYR A 150 -8.60 -18.83 -7.96
N GLY A 151 -8.94 -17.78 -7.22
CA GLY A 151 -8.11 -17.14 -6.22
C GLY A 151 -7.16 -16.09 -6.78
N ALA A 152 -7.05 -14.98 -6.05
CA ALA A 152 -6.18 -13.88 -6.41
C ALA A 152 -4.71 -14.25 -6.21
N ARG A 153 -3.87 -13.95 -7.21
CA ARG A 153 -2.42 -14.06 -7.09
C ARG A 153 -1.89 -12.87 -6.30
N ILE A 154 -1.13 -13.12 -5.25
CA ILE A 154 -0.43 -12.08 -4.51
C ILE A 154 0.72 -11.54 -5.39
N PRO A 155 0.89 -10.22 -5.53
CA PRO A 155 2.02 -9.66 -6.26
C PRO A 155 3.34 -10.14 -5.69
N MET A 156 4.23 -10.64 -6.55
CA MET A 156 5.56 -11.10 -6.13
C MET A 156 6.50 -9.91 -5.86
N THR A 157 6.29 -8.80 -6.55
CA THR A 157 7.06 -7.58 -6.39
C THR A 157 6.54 -6.79 -5.19
N THR A 158 7.37 -6.61 -4.17
CA THR A 158 7.01 -5.92 -2.93
C THR A 158 6.85 -4.41 -3.12
N LEU A 159 7.68 -3.81 -3.98
CA LEU A 159 7.70 -2.38 -4.26
C LEU A 159 7.26 -2.14 -5.70
N SER A 160 6.08 -1.61 -5.87
CA SER A 160 5.51 -1.20 -7.15
C SER A 160 4.62 0.02 -6.94
N LEU A 161 4.58 0.91 -7.92
CA LEU A 161 3.64 2.01 -7.90
C LEU A 161 2.23 1.49 -8.19
N PRO A 162 1.25 1.79 -7.34
CA PRO A 162 -0.13 1.36 -7.55
C PRO A 162 -0.70 2.04 -8.80
N MET A 163 -1.55 1.32 -9.53
CA MET A 163 -2.25 1.78 -10.74
C MET A 163 -1.35 2.16 -11.93
N VAL A 164 -0.04 1.93 -11.85
CA VAL A 164 0.89 2.17 -12.96
C VAL A 164 1.35 0.83 -13.53
N HIS A 165 1.02 0.58 -14.79
CA HIS A 165 1.44 -0.61 -15.50
C HIS A 165 2.75 -0.37 -16.24
N ASP A 166 3.71 -1.27 -16.06
CA ASP A 166 5.02 -1.35 -16.69
C ASP A 166 5.89 -0.10 -16.47
N THR A 167 5.67 0.98 -17.18
CA THR A 167 6.51 2.17 -17.14
C THR A 167 5.79 3.38 -16.56
N ILE A 168 6.53 4.18 -15.79
CA ILE A 168 6.02 5.43 -15.21
C ILE A 168 5.85 6.45 -16.33
N PRO A 169 4.66 7.02 -16.54
CA PRO A 169 4.46 8.11 -17.47
C PRO A 169 5.48 9.23 -17.23
N PHE A 170 6.06 9.79 -18.29
CA PHE A 170 7.06 10.86 -18.27
C PHE A 170 8.47 10.51 -17.75
N ALA A 171 8.65 9.43 -16.99
CA ALA A 171 9.96 9.09 -16.43
C ALA A 171 10.70 7.99 -17.20
N ASN A 172 10.05 7.27 -18.10
CA ASN A 172 10.56 6.12 -18.84
C ASN A 172 11.29 5.08 -17.98
N LYS A 173 10.86 4.96 -16.71
CA LYS A 173 11.39 3.99 -15.75
C LYS A 173 10.33 2.98 -15.39
N LYS A 174 10.73 1.76 -15.06
CA LYS A 174 9.82 0.72 -14.60
C LYS A 174 9.10 1.16 -13.32
N SER A 175 7.80 0.87 -13.24
CA SER A 175 6.95 1.18 -12.07
C SER A 175 7.15 0.23 -10.90
N TYR A 176 7.92 -0.82 -11.10
CA TYR A 176 8.16 -1.88 -10.12
C TYR A 176 9.65 -2.16 -9.95
N LEU A 177 10.02 -2.61 -8.76
CA LEU A 177 11.41 -2.87 -8.41
C LEU A 177 11.79 -4.31 -8.78
N PHE A 178 12.11 -4.50 -10.06
CA PHE A 178 12.52 -5.79 -10.62
C PHE A 178 13.43 -5.58 -11.84
N ASN A 179 14.46 -6.40 -12.01
CA ASN A 179 15.31 -6.35 -13.20
C ASN A 179 14.79 -7.35 -14.24
N ASP A 180 14.26 -6.82 -15.33
CA ASP A 180 13.68 -7.60 -16.44
C ASP A 180 14.73 -8.17 -17.42
N LYS A 181 15.98 -7.72 -17.36
CA LYS A 181 17.02 -8.19 -18.26
C LYS A 181 17.32 -9.65 -17.99
N ILE A 182 17.04 -10.51 -18.95
CA ILE A 182 17.15 -11.98 -18.83
C ILE A 182 18.54 -12.40 -18.36
N GLU A 183 19.59 -11.76 -18.86
CA GLU A 183 20.99 -12.06 -18.54
C GLU A 183 21.37 -11.73 -17.09
N GLU A 184 20.72 -10.75 -16.50
CA GLU A 184 21.00 -10.25 -15.17
C GLU A 184 20.01 -10.73 -14.10
N GLN A 185 18.93 -11.44 -14.48
CA GLN A 185 17.84 -11.79 -13.55
C GLN A 185 18.33 -12.63 -12.36
N SER A 186 19.22 -13.57 -12.57
CA SER A 186 19.72 -14.46 -11.51
C SER A 186 20.75 -13.78 -10.59
N SER A 187 21.49 -12.80 -11.09
CA SER A 187 22.54 -12.09 -10.35
C SER A 187 22.03 -10.86 -9.63
N SER A 188 20.92 -10.28 -10.08
CA SER A 188 20.37 -9.04 -9.51
C SER A 188 19.89 -9.22 -8.07
N TRP A 189 20.43 -8.41 -7.17
CA TRP A 189 19.99 -8.37 -5.77
C TRP A 189 18.52 -7.93 -5.63
N LEU A 190 18.00 -7.13 -6.56
CA LEU A 190 16.61 -6.69 -6.59
C LEU A 190 15.65 -7.87 -6.72
N ASN A 191 16.01 -8.85 -7.51
CA ASN A 191 15.17 -10.02 -7.75
C ASN A 191 15.15 -10.99 -6.55
N LYS A 192 16.16 -10.90 -5.65
CA LYS A 192 16.20 -11.69 -4.41
C LYS A 192 15.15 -11.25 -3.38
N PHE A 193 14.66 -10.03 -3.47
CA PHE A 193 13.62 -9.49 -2.57
C PHE A 193 12.19 -9.72 -3.07
N GLN A 194 12.01 -10.61 -4.05
CA GLN A 194 10.69 -11.02 -4.50
C GLN A 194 9.99 -11.89 -3.45
N LEU A 195 8.69 -11.69 -3.30
CA LEU A 195 7.86 -12.60 -2.51
C LEU A 195 7.71 -13.93 -3.25
N PRO A 196 7.58 -15.06 -2.53
CA PRO A 196 7.29 -16.33 -3.15
C PRO A 196 5.93 -16.27 -3.89
N TYR A 197 5.77 -17.15 -4.89
CA TYR A 197 4.48 -17.28 -5.54
C TYR A 197 3.45 -17.76 -4.52
N LEU A 198 2.48 -16.91 -4.23
CA LEU A 198 1.34 -17.22 -3.36
C LEU A 198 0.04 -16.88 -4.09
N ARG A 199 -0.92 -17.77 -3.98
CA ARG A 199 -2.29 -17.56 -4.46
C ARG A 199 -3.25 -17.76 -3.28
N ILE A 200 -4.13 -16.80 -3.09
CA ILE A 200 -5.22 -16.91 -2.12
C ILE A 200 -6.17 -18.00 -2.64
N PRO A 201 -6.62 -18.95 -1.82
CA PRO A 201 -7.58 -19.98 -2.24
C PRO A 201 -8.82 -19.33 -2.86
N GLY A 202 -9.19 -19.78 -4.06
CA GLY A 202 -10.43 -19.37 -4.73
C GLY A 202 -11.62 -20.22 -4.30
N TRP A 203 -12.79 -19.86 -4.79
CA TRP A 203 -14.03 -20.60 -4.53
C TRP A 203 -14.11 -21.89 -5.34
N GLU A 204 -13.43 -21.95 -6.50
CA GLU A 204 -13.44 -23.06 -7.42
C GLU A 204 -12.04 -23.56 -7.74
N LYS A 205 -11.92 -24.81 -8.13
CA LYS A 205 -10.70 -25.41 -8.66
C LYS A 205 -10.86 -25.61 -10.15
N VAL A 206 -9.80 -25.34 -10.90
CA VAL A 206 -9.77 -25.64 -12.34
C VAL A 206 -9.99 -27.13 -12.54
N LYS A 207 -11.05 -27.48 -13.30
CA LYS A 207 -11.34 -28.83 -13.71
C LYS A 207 -11.00 -29.02 -15.20
N ARG A 208 -10.73 -30.26 -15.57
CA ARG A 208 -10.50 -30.61 -16.97
C ARG A 208 -11.81 -30.54 -17.73
N ASN A 209 -11.86 -29.85 -18.88
CA ASN A 209 -13.04 -29.67 -19.74
C ASN A 209 -14.12 -28.68 -19.21
N GLU A 210 -13.75 -27.74 -18.38
CA GLU A 210 -14.58 -26.53 -18.11
C GLU A 210 -14.06 -25.35 -18.90
#